data_739be2f9407cfaae5a787b1ce1d748fb
#
_entry.id   739be2f9407cfaae5a787b1ce1d748fb
#
_cell.length_a   1.000
_cell.length_b   1.000
_cell.length_c   1.000
_cell.angle_alpha   90.00
_cell.angle_beta   90.00
_cell.angle_gamma   90.00
#
_symmetry.space_group_name_H-M   'P 1'
#
loop_
_entity.id
_entity.type
_entity.pdbx_description
1 polymer ?
#
loop_
_entity_poly.entity_id
_entity_poly.type
_entity_poly.pdbx_seq_one_letter_code
_entity_poly.pdbx_strand_id
1 'polypeptide(L)'
;RVLLCFMGSFFATILEYLTALLMQKVFGEVWWDYNEKPFNYKGIICLESSIAWGFYTLFLFMFLQNTVEGIVALIPLYVGRVAGSVLITVFGMDFLSSFYNVKKDDMPECVTGPIERIKENIRNFI
;
A
#
# COMPACT_ATOMS: atom_id res chain seq x y z
N ARG A 1 -12.20 17.12 -16.56
CA ARG A 1 -12.66 16.48 -15.28
C ARG A 1 -13.20 15.07 -15.53
N VAL A 2 -14.10 14.89 -16.48
CA VAL A 2 -14.64 13.56 -16.85
C VAL A 2 -13.53 12.61 -17.29
N LEU A 3 -12.63 13.07 -18.17
CA LEU A 3 -11.47 12.28 -18.58
C LEU A 3 -10.59 11.88 -17.41
N LEU A 4 -10.34 12.79 -16.45
CA LEU A 4 -9.56 12.50 -15.24
C LEU A 4 -10.21 11.40 -14.40
N CYS A 5 -11.53 11.42 -14.26
CA CYS A 5 -12.29 10.37 -13.56
C CYS A 5 -12.10 9.01 -14.24
N PHE A 6 -12.27 8.94 -15.55
CA PHE A 6 -12.07 7.69 -16.31
C PHE A 6 -10.63 7.18 -16.26
N MET A 7 -9.65 8.06 -16.42
CA MET A 7 -8.23 7.71 -16.31
C MET A 7 -7.89 7.18 -14.92
N GLY A 8 -8.34 7.87 -13.86
CA GLY A 8 -8.14 7.44 -12.49
C GLY A 8 -8.78 6.08 -12.20
N SER A 9 -10.03 5.89 -12.61
CA SER A 9 -10.73 4.63 -12.50
C SER A 9 -9.98 3.49 -13.21
N PHE A 10 -9.55 3.73 -14.45
CA PHE A 10 -8.84 2.74 -15.26
C PHE A 10 -7.49 2.33 -14.64
N PHE A 11 -6.64 3.31 -14.32
CA PHE A 11 -5.31 3.01 -13.75
C PHE A 11 -5.40 2.39 -12.36
N ALA A 12 -6.30 2.89 -11.50
CA ALA A 12 -6.48 2.32 -10.17
C ALA A 12 -6.99 0.87 -10.23
N THR A 13 -7.93 0.56 -11.13
CA THR A 13 -8.43 -0.80 -11.33
C THR A 13 -7.33 -1.75 -11.83
N ILE A 14 -6.48 -1.30 -12.75
CA ILE A 14 -5.31 -2.09 -13.19
C ILE A 14 -4.36 -2.34 -12.01
N LEU A 15 -4.03 -1.33 -11.22
CA LEU A 15 -3.17 -1.48 -10.06
C LEU A 15 -3.76 -2.42 -9.01
N GLU A 16 -5.07 -2.33 -8.75
CA GLU A 16 -5.79 -3.24 -7.85
C GLU A 16 -5.68 -4.69 -8.33
N TYR A 17 -5.88 -4.92 -9.63
CA TYR A 17 -5.75 -6.24 -10.24
C TYR A 17 -4.31 -6.79 -10.15
N LEU A 18 -3.32 -5.99 -10.53
CA LEU A 18 -1.91 -6.39 -10.47
C LEU A 18 -1.46 -6.66 -9.03
N THR A 19 -1.91 -5.84 -8.07
CA THR A 19 -1.62 -6.03 -6.65
C THR A 19 -2.20 -7.36 -6.15
N ALA A 20 -3.43 -7.69 -6.53
CA ALA A 20 -4.05 -8.97 -6.18
C ALA A 20 -3.28 -10.17 -6.75
N LEU A 21 -2.85 -10.10 -8.02
CA LEU A 21 -2.03 -11.14 -8.63
C LEU A 21 -0.69 -11.31 -7.91
N LEU A 22 -0.05 -10.21 -7.54
CA LEU A 22 1.20 -10.22 -6.79
C LEU A 22 1.01 -10.83 -5.39
N MET A 23 -0.05 -10.42 -4.69
CA MET A 23 -0.38 -10.97 -3.37
C MET A 23 -0.64 -12.48 -3.44
N GLN A 24 -1.42 -12.92 -4.41
CA GLN A 24 -1.69 -14.34 -4.61
C GLN A 24 -0.41 -15.15 -4.89
N LYS A 25 0.53 -14.56 -5.66
CA LYS A 25 1.82 -15.20 -5.93
C LYS A 25 2.73 -15.24 -4.72
N VAL A 26 2.77 -14.18 -3.92
CA VAL A 26 3.69 -14.00 -2.78
C VAL A 26 3.15 -14.63 -1.51
N PHE A 27 1.87 -14.41 -1.20
CA PHE A 27 1.22 -14.84 0.04
C PHE A 27 0.26 -16.01 -0.14
N GLY A 28 -0.09 -16.38 -1.38
CA GLY A 28 -1.06 -17.45 -1.67
C GLY A 28 -2.53 -17.02 -1.53
N GLU A 29 -2.79 -15.78 -1.13
CA GLU A 29 -4.14 -15.24 -0.91
C GLU A 29 -4.23 -13.77 -1.28
N VAL A 30 -5.46 -13.28 -1.44
CA VAL A 30 -5.78 -11.87 -1.61
C VAL A 30 -6.58 -11.42 -0.38
N TRP A 31 -6.29 -10.24 0.16
CA TRP A 31 -6.84 -9.76 1.43
C TRP A 31 -8.22 -9.11 1.32
N TRP A 32 -8.82 -9.10 0.15
CA TRP A 32 -10.19 -8.65 -0.08
C TRP A 32 -10.94 -9.61 -0.99
N ASP A 33 -12.25 -9.57 -0.94
CA ASP A 33 -13.12 -10.44 -1.71
C ASP A 33 -14.34 -9.68 -2.24
N TYR A 34 -14.46 -9.64 -3.56
CA TYR A 34 -15.59 -9.03 -4.26
C TYR A 34 -16.53 -10.06 -4.91
N ASN A 35 -16.45 -11.35 -4.55
CA ASN A 35 -17.26 -12.37 -5.20
C ASN A 35 -18.78 -12.13 -5.08
N GLU A 36 -19.22 -11.48 -3.99
CA GLU A 36 -20.62 -11.12 -3.79
C GLU A 36 -21.03 -9.81 -4.50
N LYS A 37 -20.08 -9.07 -5.04
CA LYS A 37 -20.38 -7.80 -5.72
C LYS A 37 -20.80 -8.02 -7.18
N PRO A 38 -21.80 -7.25 -7.69
CA PRO A 38 -22.18 -7.32 -9.09
C PRO A 38 -21.03 -6.85 -9.99
N PHE A 39 -20.94 -7.46 -11.17
CA PHE A 39 -19.88 -7.16 -12.16
C PHE A 39 -18.47 -7.28 -11.59
N ASN A 40 -18.23 -8.27 -10.71
CA ASN A 40 -16.87 -8.60 -10.30
C ASN A 40 -16.15 -9.45 -11.35
N TYR A 41 -14.82 -9.36 -11.35
CA TYR A 41 -13.95 -10.22 -12.12
C TYR A 41 -13.05 -11.01 -11.18
N LYS A 42 -13.27 -12.33 -11.11
CA LYS A 42 -12.55 -13.27 -10.24
C LYS A 42 -12.57 -12.90 -8.75
N GLY A 43 -13.53 -12.11 -8.29
CA GLY A 43 -13.57 -11.60 -6.92
C GLY A 43 -12.45 -10.61 -6.55
N ILE A 44 -11.66 -10.17 -7.51
CA ILE A 44 -10.47 -9.32 -7.31
C ILE A 44 -10.78 -7.85 -7.57
N ILE A 45 -11.53 -7.57 -8.63
CA ILE A 45 -11.98 -6.23 -9.02
C ILE A 45 -13.50 -6.24 -9.23
N CYS A 46 -14.15 -5.12 -9.05
CA CYS A 46 -15.58 -4.97 -9.35
C CYS A 46 -15.88 -3.57 -9.90
N LEU A 47 -17.04 -3.43 -10.55
CA LEU A 47 -17.47 -2.15 -11.11
C LEU A 47 -17.63 -1.07 -10.04
N GLU A 48 -18.17 -1.44 -8.88
CA GLU A 48 -18.36 -0.52 -7.74
C GLU A 48 -17.05 0.10 -7.28
N SER A 49 -16.00 -0.72 -7.08
CA SER A 49 -14.68 -0.21 -6.69
C SER A 49 -14.05 0.66 -7.77
N SER A 50 -14.20 0.29 -9.04
CA SER A 50 -13.69 1.07 -10.17
C SER A 50 -14.33 2.45 -10.27
N ILE A 51 -15.63 2.55 -10.05
CA ILE A 51 -16.36 3.83 -10.00
C ILE A 51 -15.88 4.65 -8.80
N ALA A 52 -15.74 4.04 -7.62
CA ALA A 52 -15.23 4.70 -6.42
C ALA A 52 -13.83 5.29 -6.63
N TRP A 53 -12.93 4.57 -7.29
CA TRP A 53 -11.59 5.07 -7.65
C TRP A 53 -11.64 6.31 -8.54
N GLY A 54 -12.58 6.37 -9.48
CA GLY A 54 -12.79 7.55 -10.31
C GLY A 54 -13.20 8.77 -9.49
N PHE A 55 -14.13 8.62 -8.55
CA PHE A 55 -14.54 9.69 -7.65
C PHE A 55 -13.43 10.10 -6.68
N TYR A 56 -12.66 9.16 -6.11
CA TYR A 56 -11.51 9.48 -5.28
C TYR A 56 -10.43 10.26 -6.04
N THR A 57 -10.20 9.93 -7.30
CA THR A 57 -9.29 10.67 -8.16
C THR A 57 -9.76 12.11 -8.36
N LEU A 58 -11.05 12.32 -8.63
CA LEU A 58 -11.61 13.67 -8.75
C LEU A 58 -11.45 14.45 -7.44
N PHE A 59 -11.79 13.84 -6.31
CA PHE A 59 -11.67 14.46 -4.99
C PHE A 59 -10.20 14.84 -4.70
N LEU A 60 -9.27 13.94 -4.97
CA LEU A 60 -7.84 14.20 -4.79
C LEU A 60 -7.38 15.43 -5.59
N PHE A 61 -7.64 15.44 -6.90
CA PHE A 61 -7.14 16.51 -7.76
C PHE A 61 -7.91 17.84 -7.65
N MET A 62 -9.17 17.81 -7.23
CA MET A 62 -9.97 19.04 -7.09
C MET A 62 -9.78 19.72 -5.73
N PHE A 63 -9.52 18.97 -4.68
CA PHE A 63 -9.49 19.49 -3.30
C PHE A 63 -8.15 19.23 -2.61
N LEU A 64 -7.71 17.97 -2.54
CA LEU A 64 -6.53 17.61 -1.76
C LEU A 64 -5.22 18.07 -2.40
N GLN A 65 -5.08 17.99 -3.73
CA GLN A 65 -3.82 18.31 -4.41
C GLN A 65 -3.38 19.74 -4.15
N ASN A 66 -4.26 20.71 -4.31
CA ASN A 66 -3.95 22.13 -4.08
C ASN A 66 -3.57 22.39 -2.61
N THR A 67 -4.24 21.74 -1.68
CA THR A 67 -3.95 21.86 -0.25
C THR A 67 -2.59 21.28 0.09
N VAL A 68 -2.28 20.09 -0.42
CA VAL A 68 -0.99 19.43 -0.23
C VAL A 68 0.14 20.23 -0.85
N GLU A 69 0.00 20.72 -2.08
CA GLU A 69 0.98 21.59 -2.75
C GLU A 69 1.23 22.86 -1.95
N GLY A 70 0.19 23.50 -1.43
CA GLY A 70 0.31 24.67 -0.57
C GLY A 70 1.10 24.40 0.71
N ILE A 71 0.84 23.29 1.37
CA ILE A 71 1.57 22.88 2.58
C ILE A 71 3.03 22.56 2.25
N VAL A 72 3.28 21.79 1.20
CA VAL A 72 4.63 21.38 0.78
C VAL A 72 5.47 22.61 0.37
N ALA A 73 4.87 23.61 -0.28
CA ALA A 73 5.55 24.84 -0.65
C ALA A 73 6.07 25.66 0.55
N LEU A 74 5.48 25.48 1.74
CA LEU A 74 5.93 26.14 2.97
C LEU A 74 7.15 25.44 3.61
N ILE A 75 7.47 24.23 3.19
CA ILE A 75 8.54 23.43 3.78
C ILE A 75 9.86 23.74 3.05
N PRO A 76 10.91 24.22 3.76
CA PRO A 76 12.22 24.41 3.16
C PRO A 76 12.75 23.10 2.56
N LEU A 77 13.40 23.19 1.40
CA LEU A 77 13.84 22.01 0.63
C LEU A 77 14.72 21.05 1.46
N TYR A 78 15.58 21.59 2.31
CA TYR A 78 16.43 20.77 3.19
C TYR A 78 15.59 19.99 4.22
N VAL A 79 14.67 20.66 4.89
CA VAL A 79 13.77 20.04 5.86
C VAL A 79 12.90 18.98 5.19
N GLY A 80 12.37 19.28 4.01
CA GLY A 80 11.58 18.35 3.22
C GLY A 80 12.36 17.08 2.83
N ARG A 81 13.62 17.22 2.43
CA ARG A 81 14.49 16.07 2.11
C ARG A 81 14.76 15.18 3.33
N VAL A 82 15.10 15.79 4.46
CA VAL A 82 15.36 15.04 5.70
C VAL A 82 14.09 14.34 6.19
N ALA A 83 12.99 15.08 6.28
CA ALA A 83 11.70 14.52 6.72
C ALA A 83 11.22 13.40 5.77
N GLY A 84 11.31 13.61 4.46
CA GLY A 84 10.96 12.60 3.46
C GLY A 84 11.81 11.35 3.57
N SER A 85 13.13 11.49 3.77
CA SER A 85 14.04 10.35 3.97
C SER A 85 13.70 9.56 5.22
N VAL A 86 13.38 10.23 6.33
CA VAL A 86 12.95 9.58 7.57
C VAL A 86 11.64 8.84 7.37
N LEU A 87 10.64 9.48 6.75
CA LEU A 87 9.34 8.85 6.49
C LEU A 87 9.45 7.62 5.59
N ILE A 88 10.25 7.70 4.51
CA ILE A 88 10.48 6.56 3.61
C ILE A 88 11.19 5.43 4.35
N THR A 89 12.16 5.73 5.20
CA THR A 89 12.88 4.73 6.01
C THR A 89 11.94 4.04 6.99
N VAL A 90 11.14 4.81 7.74
CA VAL A 90 10.16 4.26 8.69
C VAL A 90 9.12 3.40 7.97
N PHE A 91 8.59 3.89 6.85
CA PHE A 91 7.64 3.13 6.03
C PHE A 91 8.26 1.83 5.49
N GLY A 92 9.49 1.89 4.98
CA GLY A 92 10.22 0.72 4.50
C GLY A 92 10.46 -0.33 5.59
N MET A 93 10.84 0.11 6.79
CA MET A 93 11.02 -0.78 7.95
C MET A 93 9.70 -1.41 8.38
N ASP A 94 8.62 -0.64 8.43
CA ASP A 94 7.28 -1.15 8.74
C ASP A 94 6.81 -2.18 7.70
N PHE A 95 6.99 -1.87 6.42
CA PHE A 95 6.67 -2.77 5.32
C PHE A 95 7.44 -4.09 5.42
N LEU A 96 8.76 -4.04 5.63
CA LEU A 96 9.60 -5.24 5.76
C LEU A 96 9.23 -6.06 7.00
N SER A 97 8.93 -5.42 8.12
CA SER A 97 8.48 -6.07 9.33
C SER A 97 7.13 -6.77 9.13
N SER A 98 6.19 -6.10 8.49
CA SER A 98 4.87 -6.66 8.17
C SER A 98 4.97 -7.83 7.19
N PHE A 99 5.79 -7.68 6.17
CA PHE A 99 6.07 -8.74 5.19
C PHE A 99 6.68 -9.98 5.87
N TYR A 100 7.67 -9.76 6.73
CA TYR A 100 8.30 -10.83 7.49
C TYR A 100 7.29 -11.55 8.40
N ASN A 101 6.45 -10.81 9.12
CA ASN A 101 5.46 -11.39 10.03
C ASN A 101 4.43 -12.27 9.30
N VAL A 102 4.04 -11.88 8.09
CA VAL A 102 3.11 -12.68 7.26
C VAL A 102 3.78 -13.93 6.71
N LYS A 103 5.06 -13.82 6.35
CA LYS A 103 5.82 -14.90 5.69
C LYS A 103 6.56 -15.84 6.64
N LYS A 104 6.68 -15.49 7.93
CA LYS A 104 7.51 -16.26 8.87
C LYS A 104 7.14 -17.74 8.99
N ASP A 105 5.86 -18.06 8.86
CA ASP A 105 5.35 -19.43 8.97
C ASP A 105 5.75 -20.29 7.75
N ASP A 106 6.05 -19.64 6.62
CA ASP A 106 6.53 -20.27 5.39
C ASP A 106 8.05 -20.31 5.29
N MET A 107 8.77 -19.66 6.22
CA MET A 107 10.23 -19.56 6.20
C MET A 107 10.89 -20.74 6.92
N PRO A 108 12.03 -21.27 6.41
CA PRO A 108 12.81 -22.29 7.13
C PRO A 108 13.31 -21.77 8.48
N GLU A 109 13.39 -22.65 9.48
CA GLU A 109 13.87 -22.32 10.82
C GLU A 109 15.29 -21.69 10.84
N CYS A 110 16.12 -22.00 9.84
CA CYS A 110 17.45 -21.40 9.72
C CYS A 110 17.42 -19.89 9.48
N VAL A 111 16.33 -19.34 8.94
CA VAL A 111 16.14 -17.90 8.71
C VAL A 111 15.39 -17.25 9.86
N THR A 112 14.37 -17.92 10.40
CA THR A 112 13.53 -17.39 11.48
C THR A 112 14.24 -17.40 12.83
N GLY A 113 15.00 -18.43 13.13
CA GLY A 113 15.69 -18.61 14.40
C GLY A 113 16.63 -17.47 14.80
N PRO A 114 17.55 -17.00 13.93
CA PRO A 114 18.42 -15.86 14.24
C PRO A 114 17.65 -14.55 14.46
N ILE A 115 16.59 -14.31 13.70
CA ILE A 115 15.78 -13.08 13.78
C ILE A 115 14.97 -13.06 15.09
N GLU A 116 14.40 -14.18 15.49
CA GLU A 116 13.69 -14.29 16.77
C GLU A 116 14.64 -14.09 17.97
N ARG A 117 15.86 -14.62 17.91
CA ARG A 117 16.87 -14.37 18.94
C ARG A 117 17.26 -12.90 19.06
N ILE A 118 17.42 -12.20 17.94
CA ILE A 118 17.71 -10.76 17.94
C ILE A 118 16.54 -9.98 18.57
N LYS A 119 15.29 -10.31 18.22
CA LYS A 119 14.10 -9.69 18.82
C LYS A 119 14.03 -9.93 20.33
N GLU A 120 14.32 -11.12 20.78
CA GLU A 120 14.33 -11.48 22.19
C GLU A 120 15.41 -10.72 22.96
N ASN A 121 16.62 -10.64 22.40
CA ASN A 121 17.71 -9.86 22.99
C ASN A 121 17.36 -8.38 23.11
N ILE A 122 16.76 -7.77 22.08
CA ILE A 122 16.32 -6.37 22.12
C ILE A 122 15.24 -6.18 23.19
N ARG A 123 14.28 -7.09 23.27
CA ARG A 123 13.20 -7.02 24.27
C ARG A 123 13.73 -7.12 25.71
N ASN A 124 14.74 -7.96 25.93
CA ASN A 124 15.35 -8.13 27.25
C ASN A 124 16.31 -6.98 27.62
N PHE A 125 16.72 -6.17 26.64
CA PHE A 125 17.59 -5.01 26.85
C PHE A 125 16.81 -3.74 27.19
N ILE A 126 15.54 -3.65 26.80
CA ILE A 126 14.63 -2.54 27.08
C ILE A 126 13.86 -2.81 28.37
#